data_204b03bb8aa0d550e59561e3e4765b31
#
_entry.id   204b03bb8aa0d550e59561e3e4765b31
#
_cell.length_a   1.000
_cell.length_b   1.000
_cell.length_c   1.000
_cell.angle_alpha   90.00
_cell.angle_beta   90.00
_cell.angle_gamma   90.00
#
_symmetry.space_group_name_H-M   'P 1'
#
loop_
_entity.id
_entity.type
_entity.pdbx_description
1 polymer ?
#
loop_
_entity_poly.entity_id
_entity_poly.type
_entity_poly.pdbx_seq_one_letter_code
_entity_poly.pdbx_strand_id
1 'polypeptide(L)'
;MKQTINLISNRVGDWFATLFTFTALLLVPHAIIRPVIGYGLHYWIPIQWLALHAVLIILTLCVALAAYIIADRTAVEPPETY
;
A
#
# COMPACT_ATOMS: atom_id res chain seq x y z
N MET A 1 -18.93 19.19 1.96
CA MET A 1 -18.88 17.72 2.12
C MET A 1 -18.00 17.05 1.07
N LYS A 2 -18.32 17.18 -0.21
CA LYS A 2 -17.49 16.56 -1.26
C LYS A 2 -16.03 17.01 -1.22
N GLN A 3 -15.79 18.26 -0.97
CA GLN A 3 -14.44 18.81 -0.92
C GLN A 3 -13.62 18.18 0.23
N THR A 4 -14.24 18.00 1.38
CA THR A 4 -13.59 17.37 2.52
C THR A 4 -13.30 15.89 2.24
N ILE A 5 -14.28 15.19 1.68
CA ILE A 5 -14.12 13.77 1.32
C ILE A 5 -13.02 13.63 0.27
N ASN A 6 -12.98 14.51 -0.72
CA ASN A 6 -11.94 14.51 -1.75
C ASN A 6 -10.55 14.68 -1.13
N LEU A 7 -10.40 15.64 -0.23
CA LEU A 7 -9.13 15.92 0.41
C LEU A 7 -8.66 14.74 1.27
N ILE A 8 -9.57 14.18 2.06
CA ILE A 8 -9.25 13.02 2.92
C ILE A 8 -8.90 11.81 2.05
N SER A 9 -9.67 11.55 0.99
CA SER A 9 -9.43 10.42 0.11
C SER A 9 -8.07 10.52 -0.59
N ASN A 10 -7.69 11.72 -1.04
CA ASN A 10 -6.38 11.94 -1.64
C ASN A 10 -5.26 11.66 -0.63
N ARG A 11 -5.41 12.14 0.61
CA ARG A 11 -4.42 11.90 1.65
C ARG A 11 -4.29 10.42 1.99
N VAL A 12 -5.41 9.74 2.17
CA VAL A 12 -5.42 8.31 2.44
C VAL A 12 -4.77 7.55 1.28
N GLY A 13 -5.12 7.90 0.05
CA GLY A 13 -4.51 7.29 -1.13
C GLY A 13 -3.01 7.47 -1.16
N ASP A 14 -2.52 8.68 -0.89
CA ASP A 14 -1.08 8.96 -0.88
C ASP A 14 -0.36 8.17 0.21
N TRP A 15 -0.94 8.08 1.40
CA TRP A 15 -0.36 7.32 2.50
C TRP A 15 -0.26 5.84 2.17
N PHE A 16 -1.35 5.25 1.66
CA PHE A 16 -1.37 3.83 1.33
C PHE A 16 -0.55 3.53 0.09
N ALA A 17 -0.46 4.44 -0.87
CA ALA A 17 0.44 4.29 -2.01
C ALA A 17 1.91 4.27 -1.55
N THR A 18 2.26 5.12 -0.58
CA THR A 18 3.59 5.13 0.02
C THR A 18 3.87 3.83 0.76
N LEU A 19 2.91 3.37 1.57
CA LEU A 19 3.03 2.08 2.27
C LEU A 19 3.14 0.92 1.28
N PHE A 20 2.36 0.94 0.22
CA PHE A 20 2.45 -0.07 -0.83
C PHE A 20 3.85 -0.08 -1.44
N THR A 21 4.40 1.08 -1.77
CA THR A 21 5.73 1.18 -2.36
C THR A 21 6.79 0.60 -1.43
N PHE A 22 6.77 0.98 -0.15
CA PHE A 22 7.73 0.46 0.82
C PHE A 22 7.58 -1.04 1.05
N THR A 23 6.35 -1.53 1.21
CA THR A 23 6.13 -2.96 1.42
C THR A 23 6.52 -3.77 0.20
N ALA A 24 6.26 -3.25 -1.00
CA ALA A 24 6.65 -3.93 -2.24
C ALA A 24 8.18 -3.98 -2.39
N LEU A 25 8.87 -2.88 -2.09
CA LEU A 25 10.32 -2.84 -2.14
C LEU A 25 10.96 -3.78 -1.10
N LEU A 26 10.35 -3.88 0.08
CA LEU A 26 10.84 -4.77 1.14
C LEU A 26 10.60 -6.24 0.83
N LEU A 27 9.73 -6.56 -0.11
CA LEU A 27 9.47 -7.95 -0.48
C LEU A 27 10.73 -8.62 -1.03
N VAL A 28 11.53 -7.92 -1.83
CA VAL A 28 12.75 -8.46 -2.42
C VAL A 28 13.76 -8.86 -1.34
N PRO A 29 14.17 -7.96 -0.42
CA PRO A 29 15.08 -8.37 0.66
C PRO A 29 14.46 -9.42 1.57
N HIS A 30 13.16 -9.36 1.84
CA HIS A 30 12.49 -10.37 2.65
C HIS A 30 12.60 -11.76 2.00
N ALA A 31 12.34 -11.84 0.70
CA ALA A 31 12.40 -13.10 -0.02
C ALA A 31 13.82 -13.65 -0.10
N ILE A 32 14.84 -12.78 -0.11
CA ILE A 32 16.24 -13.17 -0.13
C ILE A 32 16.73 -13.58 1.27
N ILE A 33 16.40 -12.77 2.28
CA ILE A 33 16.89 -13.01 3.66
C ILE A 33 16.30 -14.27 4.26
N ARG A 34 15.04 -14.56 3.96
CA ARG A 34 14.36 -15.72 4.51
C ARG A 34 15.11 -17.03 4.27
N PRO A 35 15.46 -17.40 3.02
CA PRO A 35 16.23 -18.63 2.80
C PRO A 35 17.67 -18.54 3.32
N VAL A 36 18.31 -17.36 3.26
CA VAL A 36 19.66 -17.17 3.77
C VAL A 36 19.71 -17.44 5.27
N ILE A 37 18.77 -16.88 6.05
CA ILE A 37 18.70 -17.13 7.48
C ILE A 37 18.37 -18.59 7.76
N GLY A 38 17.45 -19.16 6.99
CA GLY A 38 17.08 -20.58 7.15
C GLY A 38 18.24 -21.52 6.94
N TYR A 39 19.02 -21.32 5.88
CA TYR A 39 20.16 -22.18 5.57
C TYR A 39 21.39 -21.84 6.40
N GLY A 40 21.67 -20.53 6.56
CA GLY A 40 22.92 -20.10 7.20
C GLY A 40 22.91 -20.25 8.71
N LEU A 41 21.80 -19.95 9.37
CA LEU A 41 21.70 -19.95 10.83
C LEU A 41 20.83 -21.09 11.36
N HIS A 42 20.36 -21.97 10.51
CA HIS A 42 19.41 -23.03 10.87
C HIS A 42 18.17 -22.50 11.58
N TYR A 43 17.82 -21.24 11.31
CA TYR A 43 16.65 -20.60 11.88
C TYR A 43 15.51 -20.65 10.89
N TRP A 44 14.44 -21.33 11.28
CA TRP A 44 13.29 -21.48 10.40
C TRP A 44 12.32 -20.30 10.52
N ILE A 45 12.19 -19.52 9.44
CA ILE A 45 11.18 -18.47 9.36
C ILE A 45 9.97 -19.06 8.64
N PRO A 46 8.77 -19.06 9.29
CA PRO A 46 7.58 -19.62 8.67
C PRO A 46 7.26 -18.95 7.35
N ILE A 47 6.84 -19.74 6.36
CA ILE A 47 6.42 -19.21 5.05
C ILE A 47 5.20 -18.30 5.17
N GLN A 48 4.42 -18.45 6.24
CA GLN A 48 3.28 -17.59 6.52
C GLN A 48 3.65 -16.13 6.63
N TRP A 49 4.85 -15.83 7.06
CA TRP A 49 5.32 -14.45 7.15
C TRP A 49 5.48 -13.82 5.77
N LEU A 50 5.98 -14.59 4.80
CA LEU A 50 6.08 -14.13 3.43
C LEU A 50 4.68 -13.97 2.81
N ALA A 51 3.77 -14.90 3.07
CA ALA A 51 2.39 -14.82 2.62
C ALA A 51 1.68 -13.60 3.23
N LEU A 52 1.90 -13.35 4.54
CA LEU A 52 1.34 -12.18 5.20
C LEU A 52 1.86 -10.89 4.59
N HIS A 53 3.14 -10.84 4.27
CA HIS A 53 3.75 -9.69 3.60
C HIS A 53 3.08 -9.44 2.24
N ALA A 54 2.87 -10.50 1.46
CA ALA A 54 2.20 -10.39 0.16
C ALA A 54 0.76 -9.89 0.33
N VAL A 55 0.04 -10.38 1.35
CA VAL A 55 -1.32 -9.90 1.65
C VAL A 55 -1.31 -8.42 1.99
N LEU A 56 -0.35 -7.96 2.79
CA LEU A 56 -0.22 -6.54 3.14
C LEU A 56 0.02 -5.68 1.90
N ILE A 57 0.83 -6.16 0.95
CA ILE A 57 1.05 -5.44 -0.31
C ILE A 57 -0.26 -5.30 -1.08
N ILE A 58 -1.03 -6.37 -1.18
CA ILE A 58 -2.32 -6.35 -1.89
C ILE A 58 -3.30 -5.43 -1.18
N LEU A 59 -3.38 -5.50 0.15
CA LEU A 59 -4.29 -4.65 0.93
C LEU A 59 -3.96 -3.17 0.77
N THR A 60 -2.67 -2.80 0.86
CA THR A 60 -2.28 -1.40 0.70
C THR A 60 -2.59 -0.90 -0.70
N LEU A 61 -2.38 -1.73 -1.72
CA LEU A 61 -2.74 -1.39 -3.09
C LEU A 61 -4.25 -1.20 -3.24
N CYS A 62 -5.06 -2.12 -2.70
CA CYS A 62 -6.51 -2.03 -2.79
C CYS A 62 -7.05 -0.78 -2.10
N VAL A 63 -6.53 -0.46 -0.90
CA VAL A 63 -6.97 0.73 -0.18
C VAL A 63 -6.56 1.99 -0.93
N ALA A 64 -5.34 2.04 -1.47
CA ALA A 64 -4.88 3.19 -2.24
C ALA A 64 -5.75 3.40 -3.48
N LEU A 65 -6.04 2.34 -4.22
CA LEU A 65 -6.88 2.42 -5.42
C LEU A 65 -8.30 2.86 -5.07
N ALA A 66 -8.88 2.29 -4.01
CA ALA A 66 -10.22 2.68 -3.57
C ALA A 66 -10.26 4.15 -3.16
N ALA A 67 -9.24 4.61 -2.43
CA ALA A 67 -9.15 6.00 -2.01
C ALA A 67 -9.05 6.95 -3.21
N TYR A 68 -8.24 6.61 -4.20
CA TYR A 68 -8.10 7.42 -5.41
C TYR A 68 -9.37 7.40 -6.25
N ILE A 69 -10.08 6.27 -6.32
CA ILE A 69 -11.37 6.22 -7.02
C ILE A 69 -12.39 7.13 -6.34
N ILE A 70 -12.45 7.10 -5.00
CA ILE A 70 -13.34 8.00 -4.25
C ILE A 70 -12.93 9.45 -4.48
N ALA A 71 -11.63 9.75 -4.46
CA ALA A 71 -11.13 11.09 -4.71
C ALA A 71 -11.51 11.59 -6.10
N ASP A 72 -11.41 10.73 -7.11
CA ASP A 72 -11.79 11.07 -8.47
C ASP A 72 -13.28 11.35 -8.58
N ARG A 73 -14.11 10.53 -7.94
CA ARG A 73 -15.56 10.69 -7.97
C ARG A 73 -16.07 11.87 -7.14
N THR A 74 -15.31 12.30 -6.16
CA THR A 74 -15.65 13.45 -5.31
C THR A 74 -14.90 14.71 -5.72
N ALA A 75 -14.17 14.66 -6.82
CA ALA A 75 -13.46 15.83 -7.32
C ALA A 75 -14.45 16.96 -7.58
N VAL A 76 -14.16 18.12 -7.00
CA VAL A 76 -14.96 19.32 -7.19
C VAL A 76 -14.34 20.10 -8.34
N GLU A 77 -15.10 20.25 -9.42
CA GLU A 77 -14.61 21.05 -10.53
C GLU A 77 -14.45 22.50 -10.12
N PRO A 78 -13.34 23.14 -10.52
CA PRO A 78 -13.17 24.55 -10.22
C PRO A 78 -14.33 25.36 -10.86
N PRO A 79 -14.78 26.43 -10.21
CA PRO A 79 -15.84 27.26 -10.79
C PRO A 79 -15.40 27.81 -12.13
N GLU A 80 -16.29 27.77 -13.08
CA GLU A 80 -16.00 28.28 -14.43
C GLU A 80 -15.77 29.80 -14.45
N THR A 81 -16.12 30.44 -13.40
CA THR A 81 -15.99 31.90 -13.28
C THR A 81 -14.62 32.36 -12.78
N TYR A 82 -13.77 31.48 -12.45
CA TYR A 82 -12.44 31.88 -11.99
C TYR A 82 -11.48 32.14 -13.12
#